data_2ecd2fa29a50211260bf0e551b89eefd
#
_entry.id   2ecd2fa29a50211260bf0e551b89eefd
#
_cell.length_a   1.000
_cell.length_b   1.000
_cell.length_c   1.000
_cell.angle_alpha   90.00
_cell.angle_beta   90.00
_cell.angle_gamma   90.00
#
_symmetry.space_group_name_H-M   'P 1'
#
loop_
_entity.id
_entity.type
_entity.pdbx_description
1 polymer ?
#
loop_
_entity_poly.entity_id
_entity_poly.type
_entity_poly.pdbx_seq_one_letter_code
_entity_poly.pdbx_strand_id
1 'polypeptide(L)'
;MEKILVTGANGRFGSILKKIKTNKKLIFRNKKELNILSTKSISKNLKKFKPNYIIHLAGLSRPMDIHEKEIIKSINLNIVGTCNLVNEASKYGIKLIYFSTNYIYPGIRGNYSERDAVKPWNNYGWSKLGGEC
;
A
#
# COMPACT_ATOMS: atom_id res chain seq x y z
N MET A 1 24.35 -0.24 -2.34
CA MET A 1 23.35 -0.54 -1.26
C MET A 1 21.98 -0.32 -1.84
N GLU A 2 21.12 -1.34 -1.77
CA GLU A 2 19.74 -1.24 -2.24
C GLU A 2 18.93 -0.26 -1.41
N LYS A 3 18.14 0.56 -2.12
CA LYS A 3 17.27 1.57 -1.51
C LYS A 3 15.82 1.12 -1.59
N ILE A 4 15.12 1.20 -0.48
CA ILE A 4 13.72 0.80 -0.36
C ILE A 4 12.93 2.02 0.12
N LEU A 5 12.00 2.50 -0.70
CA LEU A 5 11.06 3.55 -0.32
C LEU A 5 9.88 2.91 0.44
N VAL A 6 9.56 3.45 1.60
CA VAL A 6 8.44 2.95 2.43
C VAL A 6 7.39 4.04 2.51
N THR A 7 6.21 3.80 1.93
CA THR A 7 5.05 4.70 2.06
C THR A 7 4.29 4.41 3.35
N GLY A 8 3.49 5.35 3.84
CA GLY A 8 2.71 5.13 5.07
C GLY A 8 3.55 5.02 6.35
N ALA A 9 4.67 5.72 6.39
CA ALA A 9 5.71 5.62 7.43
C ALA A 9 5.22 5.86 8.87
N ASN A 10 4.12 6.58 9.07
CA ASN A 10 3.55 6.88 10.39
C ASN A 10 2.42 5.90 10.78
N GLY A 11 2.09 4.95 9.90
CA GLY A 11 1.16 3.86 10.22
C GLY A 11 1.78 2.86 11.20
N ARG A 12 0.94 1.96 11.72
CA ARG A 12 1.34 0.93 12.72
C ARG A 12 2.53 0.09 12.22
N PHE A 13 2.43 -0.44 11.00
CA PHE A 13 3.48 -1.27 10.42
C PHE A 13 4.74 -0.46 10.08
N GLY A 14 4.59 0.75 9.53
CA GLY A 14 5.70 1.65 9.24
C GLY A 14 6.50 2.02 10.50
N SER A 15 5.82 2.24 11.63
CA SER A 15 6.46 2.54 12.92
C SER A 15 7.27 1.36 13.46
N ILE A 16 6.79 0.13 13.24
CA ILE A 16 7.54 -1.08 13.63
C ILE A 16 8.75 -1.27 12.69
N LEU A 17 8.54 -1.11 11.39
CA LEU A 17 9.60 -1.29 10.40
C LEU A 17 10.79 -0.33 10.61
N LYS A 18 10.54 0.87 11.14
CA LYS A 18 11.60 1.83 11.52
C LYS A 18 12.57 1.30 12.58
N LYS A 19 12.15 0.33 13.38
CA LYS A 19 12.95 -0.24 14.47
C LYS A 19 13.79 -1.44 14.03
N ILE A 20 13.56 -1.96 12.84
CA ILE A 20 14.25 -3.15 12.32
C ILE A 20 15.63 -2.76 11.82
N LYS A 21 16.65 -3.46 12.32
CA LYS A 21 18.03 -3.36 11.80
C LYS A 21 18.13 -4.12 10.48
N THR A 22 18.68 -3.47 9.46
CA THR A 22 18.86 -4.05 8.12
C THR A 22 20.08 -3.46 7.44
N ASN A 23 20.66 -4.19 6.50
CA ASN A 23 21.73 -3.70 5.62
C ASN A 23 21.21 -2.93 4.40
N LYS A 24 19.88 -2.73 4.30
CA LYS A 24 19.24 -1.97 3.21
C LYS A 24 19.00 -0.51 3.63
N LYS A 25 19.01 0.40 2.68
CA LYS A 25 18.67 1.81 2.95
C LYS A 25 17.16 2.00 2.88
N LEU A 26 16.50 2.06 4.04
CA LEU A 26 15.07 2.35 4.14
C LEU A 26 14.82 3.86 4.10
N ILE A 27 13.91 4.31 3.23
CA ILE A 27 13.54 5.72 3.03
C ILE A 27 12.06 5.84 3.37
N PHE A 28 11.76 6.26 4.59
CA PHE A 28 10.40 6.37 5.10
C PHE A 28 9.74 7.66 4.63
N ARG A 29 8.49 7.57 4.15
CA ARG A 29 7.68 8.70 3.72
C ARG A 29 6.27 8.63 4.33
N ASN A 30 5.90 9.67 5.05
CA ASN A 30 4.54 9.86 5.54
C ASN A 30 3.69 10.57 4.47
N LYS A 31 2.38 10.76 4.74
CA LYS A 31 1.43 11.38 3.80
C LYS A 31 1.83 12.80 3.35
N LYS A 32 2.45 13.60 4.22
CA LYS A 32 2.88 14.97 3.88
C LYS A 32 4.09 14.97 2.93
N GLU A 33 4.96 13.98 3.08
CA GLU A 33 6.19 13.84 2.30
C GLU A 33 5.96 13.13 0.96
N LEU A 34 5.04 12.15 0.93
CA LEU A 34 4.62 11.44 -0.26
C LEU A 34 3.11 11.19 -0.20
N ASN A 35 2.36 11.97 -0.97
CA ASN A 35 0.93 11.79 -1.13
C ASN A 35 0.66 10.87 -2.33
N ILE A 36 0.13 9.66 -2.07
CA ILE A 36 -0.16 8.65 -3.11
C ILE A 36 -1.29 9.07 -4.07
N LEU A 37 -2.12 10.05 -3.70
CA LEU A 37 -3.14 10.62 -4.59
C LEU A 37 -2.58 11.69 -5.55
N SER A 38 -1.29 12.03 -5.44
CA SER A 38 -0.63 13.01 -6.30
C SER A 38 0.51 12.36 -7.07
N THR A 39 0.32 12.12 -8.36
CA THR A 39 1.35 11.60 -9.27
C THR A 39 2.60 12.48 -9.27
N LYS A 40 2.43 13.80 -9.18
CA LYS A 40 3.53 14.77 -9.03
C LYS A 40 4.34 14.52 -7.75
N SER A 41 3.68 14.26 -6.61
CA SER A 41 4.34 13.94 -5.35
C SER A 41 5.12 12.62 -5.43
N ILE A 42 4.51 11.60 -6.04
CA ILE A 42 5.14 10.30 -6.25
C ILE A 42 6.37 10.47 -7.14
N SER A 43 6.22 11.04 -8.33
CA SER A 43 7.30 11.23 -9.30
C SER A 43 8.49 12.00 -8.70
N LYS A 44 8.22 13.08 -7.94
CA LYS A 44 9.25 13.85 -7.22
C LYS A 44 10.06 12.98 -6.28
N ASN A 45 9.40 12.10 -5.50
CA ASN A 45 10.08 11.20 -4.57
C ASN A 45 10.89 10.13 -5.30
N LEU A 46 10.33 9.50 -6.34
CA LEU A 46 11.03 8.47 -7.11
C LEU A 46 12.27 9.03 -7.81
N LYS A 47 12.19 10.20 -8.42
CA LYS A 47 13.35 10.89 -9.04
C LYS A 47 14.42 11.25 -8.02
N LYS A 48 14.01 11.77 -6.84
CA LYS A 48 14.94 12.19 -5.79
C LYS A 48 15.70 11.01 -5.17
N PHE A 49 15.01 9.93 -4.83
CA PHE A 49 15.60 8.83 -4.06
C PHE A 49 16.08 7.67 -4.92
N LYS A 50 15.52 7.49 -6.12
CA LYS A 50 15.82 6.41 -7.06
C LYS A 50 15.83 5.04 -6.34
N PRO A 51 14.70 4.63 -5.71
CA PRO A 51 14.65 3.37 -4.99
C PRO A 51 14.65 2.18 -5.95
N ASN A 52 15.15 1.04 -5.48
CA ASN A 52 15.06 -0.23 -6.20
C ASN A 52 13.68 -0.90 -5.94
N TYR A 53 13.15 -0.70 -4.74
CA TYR A 53 11.88 -1.28 -4.29
C TYR A 53 11.02 -0.25 -3.59
N ILE A 54 9.71 -0.47 -3.63
CA ILE A 54 8.73 0.26 -2.81
C ILE A 54 8.03 -0.74 -1.90
N ILE A 55 8.04 -0.50 -0.59
CA ILE A 55 7.15 -1.14 0.37
C ILE A 55 5.95 -0.22 0.55
N HIS A 56 4.79 -0.65 0.03
CA HIS A 56 3.58 0.16 0.01
C HIS A 56 2.70 -0.14 1.23
N LEU A 57 2.82 0.70 2.27
CA LEU A 57 2.03 0.62 3.50
C LEU A 57 0.99 1.75 3.61
N ALA A 58 1.04 2.74 2.72
CA ALA A 58 0.04 3.81 2.70
C ALA A 58 -1.31 3.26 2.22
N GLY A 59 -2.37 3.64 2.92
CA GLY A 59 -3.73 3.21 2.62
C GLY A 59 -4.63 3.46 3.83
N LEU A 60 -5.91 3.17 3.68
CA LEU A 60 -6.91 3.26 4.73
C LEU A 60 -7.22 1.84 5.23
N SER A 61 -7.04 1.59 6.53
CA SER A 61 -7.35 0.29 7.12
C SER A 61 -8.19 0.38 8.39
N ARG A 62 -8.15 1.49 9.09
CA ARG A 62 -8.89 1.69 10.33
C ARG A 62 -9.32 3.16 10.49
N PRO A 63 -10.40 3.43 11.26
CA PRO A 63 -11.35 2.44 11.80
C PRO A 63 -12.13 1.73 10.68
N MET A 64 -12.66 0.53 10.95
CA MET A 64 -13.28 -0.31 9.90
C MET A 64 -14.58 0.30 9.35
N ASP A 65 -15.35 0.97 10.17
CA ASP A 65 -16.61 1.61 9.80
C ASP A 65 -16.46 2.74 8.77
N ILE A 66 -15.26 3.33 8.64
CA ILE A 66 -15.00 4.38 7.65
C ILE A 66 -15.14 3.85 6.22
N HIS A 67 -14.89 2.56 6.00
CA HIS A 67 -15.01 1.95 4.68
C HIS A 67 -16.47 1.83 4.22
N GLU A 68 -17.40 1.81 5.16
CA GLU A 68 -18.84 1.81 4.89
C GLU A 68 -19.39 3.24 4.82
N LYS A 69 -18.96 4.14 5.71
CA LYS A 69 -19.46 5.52 5.80
C LYS A 69 -18.86 6.43 4.73
N GLU A 70 -17.59 6.25 4.38
CA GLU A 70 -16.83 7.10 3.46
C GLU A 70 -16.18 6.25 2.34
N ILE A 71 -17.02 5.49 1.60
CA ILE A 71 -16.53 4.54 0.58
C ILE A 71 -15.59 5.18 -0.43
N ILE A 72 -15.86 6.42 -0.84
CA ILE A 72 -15.01 7.16 -1.80
C ILE A 72 -13.61 7.36 -1.25
N LYS A 73 -13.47 7.62 0.05
CA LYS A 73 -12.17 7.74 0.70
C LYS A 73 -11.39 6.43 0.70
N SER A 74 -12.10 5.32 0.94
CA SER A 74 -11.54 3.97 0.87
C SER A 74 -11.05 3.65 -0.55
N ILE A 75 -11.87 3.88 -1.56
CA ILE A 75 -11.53 3.67 -2.98
C ILE A 75 -10.31 4.53 -3.36
N ASN A 76 -10.36 5.83 -3.06
CA ASN A 76 -9.27 6.73 -3.42
C ASN A 76 -7.93 6.32 -2.79
N LEU A 77 -7.90 5.99 -1.50
CA LEU A 77 -6.65 5.66 -0.82
C LEU A 77 -6.14 4.26 -1.15
N ASN A 78 -7.02 3.25 -1.23
CA ASN A 78 -6.61 1.86 -1.36
C ASN A 78 -6.52 1.40 -2.82
N ILE A 79 -7.30 1.98 -3.74
CA ILE A 79 -7.27 1.63 -5.17
C ILE A 79 -6.53 2.70 -5.96
N VAL A 80 -7.09 3.91 -6.05
CA VAL A 80 -6.53 4.98 -6.92
C VAL A 80 -5.10 5.33 -6.49
N GLY A 81 -4.85 5.47 -5.18
CA GLY A 81 -3.51 5.76 -4.66
C GLY A 81 -2.50 4.67 -4.98
N THR A 82 -2.90 3.40 -4.89
CA THR A 82 -2.07 2.25 -5.28
C THR A 82 -1.79 2.24 -6.77
N CYS A 83 -2.82 2.44 -7.62
CA CYS A 83 -2.66 2.52 -9.07
C CYS A 83 -1.71 3.66 -9.49
N ASN A 84 -1.85 4.84 -8.88
CA ASN A 84 -0.94 5.97 -9.14
C ASN A 84 0.51 5.61 -8.82
N LEU A 85 0.73 4.93 -7.68
CA LEU A 85 2.06 4.53 -7.25
C LEU A 85 2.67 3.50 -8.19
N VAL A 86 1.89 2.49 -8.61
CA VAL A 86 2.30 1.46 -9.58
C VAL A 86 2.63 2.10 -10.92
N ASN A 87 1.76 2.97 -11.45
CA ASN A 87 1.98 3.64 -12.73
C ASN A 87 3.27 4.47 -12.72
N GLU A 88 3.53 5.21 -11.66
CA GLU A 88 4.76 6.00 -11.57
C GLU A 88 6.00 5.10 -11.38
N ALA A 89 5.91 4.05 -10.55
CA ALA A 89 7.00 3.11 -10.30
C ALA A 89 7.41 2.34 -11.57
N SER A 90 6.44 1.93 -12.38
CA SER A 90 6.65 1.19 -13.63
C SER A 90 7.50 1.96 -14.64
N LYS A 91 7.39 3.29 -14.69
CA LYS A 91 8.20 4.15 -15.56
C LYS A 91 9.70 4.05 -15.29
N TYR A 92 10.08 3.59 -14.11
CA TYR A 92 11.47 3.48 -13.66
C TYR A 92 11.89 2.03 -13.38
N GLY A 93 11.06 1.04 -13.71
CA GLY A 93 11.34 -0.37 -13.44
C GLY A 93 11.43 -0.70 -11.94
N ILE A 94 10.79 0.11 -11.07
CA ILE A 94 10.84 -0.07 -9.61
C ILE A 94 9.83 -1.14 -9.21
N LYS A 95 10.28 -2.15 -8.46
CA LYS A 95 9.43 -3.23 -7.95
C LYS A 95 8.64 -2.76 -6.74
N LEU A 96 7.35 -3.11 -6.69
CA LEU A 96 6.45 -2.74 -5.61
C LEU A 96 6.04 -3.98 -4.81
N ILE A 97 6.11 -3.88 -3.49
CA ILE A 97 5.61 -4.85 -2.53
C ILE A 97 4.35 -4.27 -1.90
N TYR A 98 3.20 -4.87 -2.23
CA TYR A 98 1.90 -4.49 -1.71
C TYR A 98 1.50 -5.36 -0.53
N PHE A 99 0.95 -4.74 0.51
CA PHE A 99 0.41 -5.46 1.68
C PHE A 99 -1.10 -5.57 1.56
N SER A 100 -1.57 -6.76 1.24
CA SER A 100 -2.99 -7.07 1.18
C SER A 100 -3.55 -7.49 2.55
N THR A 101 -4.63 -8.21 2.56
CA THR A 101 -5.37 -8.63 3.76
C THR A 101 -6.08 -9.96 3.53
N ASN A 102 -6.30 -10.72 4.60
CA ASN A 102 -7.15 -11.91 4.57
C ASN A 102 -8.66 -11.58 4.38
N TYR A 103 -9.08 -10.33 4.51
CA TYR A 103 -10.45 -9.88 4.24
C TYR A 103 -10.85 -9.99 2.75
N ILE A 104 -9.92 -10.31 1.86
CA ILE A 104 -10.24 -10.64 0.46
C ILE A 104 -10.94 -12.00 0.31
N TYR A 105 -10.81 -12.88 1.29
CA TYR A 105 -11.47 -14.18 1.31
C TYR A 105 -12.84 -14.13 2.00
N PRO A 106 -13.74 -15.07 1.69
CA PRO A 106 -15.13 -15.04 2.19
C PRO A 106 -15.27 -15.30 3.70
N GLY A 107 -14.24 -15.81 4.39
CA GLY A 107 -14.29 -16.06 5.83
C GLY A 107 -15.21 -17.22 6.27
N ILE A 108 -15.65 -18.08 5.35
CA ILE A 108 -16.57 -19.21 5.64
C ILE A 108 -15.81 -20.38 6.29
N ARG A 109 -14.55 -20.56 5.90
CA ARG A 109 -13.63 -21.58 6.42
C ARG A 109 -12.29 -20.95 6.78
N GLY A 110 -11.37 -21.70 7.37
CA GLY A 110 -9.98 -21.27 7.58
C GLY A 110 -9.03 -21.78 6.47
N ASN A 111 -7.75 -21.48 6.62
CA ASN A 111 -6.65 -22.02 5.79
C ASN A 111 -6.79 -21.73 4.28
N TYR A 112 -7.16 -20.48 3.94
CA TYR A 112 -7.15 -20.00 2.55
C TYR A 112 -5.72 -19.91 2.01
N SER A 113 -5.55 -20.30 0.76
CA SER A 113 -4.32 -20.18 -0.02
C SER A 113 -4.49 -19.18 -1.17
N GLU A 114 -3.40 -18.85 -1.85
CA GLU A 114 -3.41 -17.95 -3.01
C GLU A 114 -4.19 -18.51 -4.21
N ARG A 115 -4.54 -19.80 -4.20
CA ARG A 115 -5.35 -20.48 -5.25
C ARG A 115 -6.83 -20.45 -4.95
N ASP A 116 -7.23 -20.06 -3.75
CA ASP A 116 -8.63 -20.00 -3.37
C ASP A 116 -9.32 -18.77 -3.98
N ALA A 117 -10.59 -18.94 -4.34
CA ALA A 117 -11.39 -17.84 -4.86
C ALA A 117 -11.55 -16.71 -3.84
N VAL A 118 -11.36 -15.48 -4.29
CA VAL A 118 -11.55 -14.27 -3.47
C VAL A 118 -13.01 -13.83 -3.52
N LYS A 119 -13.58 -13.49 -2.37
CA LYS A 119 -14.93 -12.97 -2.22
C LYS A 119 -15.01 -12.12 -0.96
N PRO A 120 -14.53 -10.86 -1.01
CA PRO A 120 -14.63 -9.97 0.14
C PRO A 120 -16.08 -9.79 0.59
N TRP A 121 -16.30 -9.74 1.89
CA TRP A 121 -17.64 -9.56 2.47
C TRP A 121 -17.89 -8.13 2.97
N ASN A 122 -16.88 -7.25 2.93
CA ASN A 122 -17.00 -5.85 3.31
C ASN A 122 -16.21 -4.92 2.36
N ASN A 123 -16.51 -3.63 2.43
CA ASN A 123 -15.88 -2.62 1.58
C ASN A 123 -14.37 -2.48 1.80
N TYR A 124 -13.87 -2.74 3.00
CA TYR A 124 -12.42 -2.81 3.23
C TYR A 124 -11.76 -3.89 2.38
N GLY A 125 -12.27 -5.12 2.45
CA GLY A 125 -11.77 -6.24 1.65
C GLY A 125 -11.82 -5.93 0.15
N TRP A 126 -12.94 -5.40 -0.35
CA TRP A 126 -13.08 -4.99 -1.75
C TRP A 126 -12.07 -3.92 -2.15
N SER A 127 -11.83 -2.91 -1.30
CA SER A 127 -10.85 -1.86 -1.60
C SER A 127 -9.41 -2.38 -1.62
N LYS A 128 -9.11 -3.36 -0.78
CA LYS A 128 -7.78 -4.00 -0.76
C LYS A 128 -7.58 -4.92 -1.96
N LEU A 129 -8.61 -5.69 -2.34
CA LEU A 129 -8.58 -6.52 -3.54
C LEU A 129 -8.42 -5.67 -4.80
N GLY A 130 -9.14 -4.54 -4.89
CA GLY A 130 -8.98 -3.59 -6.00
C GLY A 130 -7.56 -3.00 -6.12
N GLY A 131 -6.82 -2.92 -5.02
CA GLY A 131 -5.41 -2.54 -5.03
C GLY A 131 -4.45 -3.64 -5.46
N GLU A 132 -4.88 -4.92 -5.43
CA GLU A 132 -4.10 -6.05 -5.95
C GLU A 132 -4.15 -6.16 -7.48
N CYS A 133 -5.27 -5.76 -8.08
CA CYS A 133 -5.48 -5.82 -9.53
C CYS A 133 -4.62 -4.80 -10.27
#